data_f519e7f99b581850692fe41a0cb4ec28
#
_entry.id   f519e7f99b581850692fe41a0cb4ec28
#
_cell.length_a   1.000
_cell.length_b   1.000
_cell.length_c   1.000
_cell.angle_alpha   90.00
_cell.angle_beta   90.00
_cell.angle_gamma   90.00
#
_symmetry.space_group_name_H-M   'P 1'
#
loop_
_entity.id
_entity.type
_entity.pdbx_description
1 polymer ?
#
loop_
_entity_poly.entity_id
_entity_poly.type
_entity_poly.pdbx_seq_one_letter_code
_entity_poly.pdbx_strand_id
1 'polypeptide(L)'
;MRPSIIVTLALSNLVQALDLTSLTQFLIQRADAEFPTLKGMGQDIYDNPELGRAEFHAHDLAVNHFSSLHGWKVTPHAYSLETAYSFLFEHRPEGFHGELKTIGILAEYDALTGINGGSAHACGHNLIATNAWTVGILASQALVHYNIPGILQIVGCPDEENASGKHDLEVNGAFDGFELAFMAHPTSASSVQVMEGRINSFYTMTGATHAEAVKKAYSAMVTIDQIHDDLPGTGSTAVSIANIGDYATNVVQQNISLGFAGAEKRTVQQIVSELLGSGNFPKVNATITEDQDGVVLAALGPGGHASESTRGALELTTATFEALSDDSSITYFLPGNTTFKQYDITCDMRTRYTTDLAPLAEFVDKAIGSLAHGVSHDIVYPSLEIIPSLANAFVNLIETPEYGLTDFVIGPDIAASTDASWCELPVLDPETHELLSVKRAVLHANYRICEKVPGALCAFNHEPLFHNVSGTDFAYDQTKIVARAEAQLIIEALSNDTFYEELTALVV
;
A
#
# COMPACT_ATOMS: atom_id res chain seq x y z
N MET A 1 10.72 -35.65 -69.08
CA MET A 1 10.47 -34.66 -68.03
C MET A 1 10.12 -35.41 -66.75
N ARG A 2 11.01 -35.38 -65.79
CA ARG A 2 10.74 -35.97 -64.47
C ARG A 2 10.32 -34.81 -63.54
N PRO A 3 9.25 -34.93 -62.74
CA PRO A 3 8.88 -33.90 -61.78
C PRO A 3 9.80 -34.00 -60.56
N SER A 4 10.46 -32.87 -60.21
CA SER A 4 11.18 -32.75 -58.95
C SER A 4 10.16 -32.57 -57.80
N ILE A 5 10.15 -33.50 -56.87
CA ILE A 5 9.41 -33.38 -55.66
C ILE A 5 10.25 -32.48 -54.72
N ILE A 6 9.78 -31.28 -54.43
CA ILE A 6 10.32 -30.44 -53.37
C ILE A 6 9.68 -30.94 -52.09
N VAL A 7 10.45 -31.63 -51.25
CA VAL A 7 10.07 -32.00 -49.88
C VAL A 7 10.37 -30.75 -49.01
N THR A 8 9.33 -29.98 -48.68
CA THR A 8 9.43 -28.95 -47.66
C THR A 8 9.47 -29.65 -46.31
N LEU A 9 10.62 -29.76 -45.71
CA LEU A 9 10.75 -30.16 -44.30
C LEU A 9 10.19 -29.02 -43.46
N ALA A 10 8.98 -29.17 -42.96
CA ALA A 10 8.47 -28.39 -41.84
C ALA A 10 9.27 -28.87 -40.60
N LEU A 11 10.25 -28.07 -40.19
CA LEU A 11 10.84 -28.16 -38.85
C LEU A 11 9.74 -27.71 -37.87
N SER A 12 8.96 -28.66 -37.37
CA SER A 12 8.19 -28.45 -36.13
C SER A 12 9.22 -28.31 -35.01
N ASN A 13 9.45 -27.11 -34.57
CA ASN A 13 10.11 -26.87 -33.28
C ASN A 13 9.20 -27.51 -32.22
N LEU A 14 9.53 -28.70 -31.76
CA LEU A 14 9.03 -29.25 -30.53
C LEU A 14 9.57 -28.34 -29.42
N VAL A 15 8.75 -27.38 -28.99
CA VAL A 15 9.00 -26.68 -27.73
C VAL A 15 8.99 -27.77 -26.66
N GLN A 16 10.15 -28.12 -26.16
CA GLN A 16 10.28 -29.08 -25.06
C GLN A 16 9.57 -28.43 -23.86
N ALA A 17 8.58 -29.12 -23.29
CA ALA A 17 7.88 -28.60 -22.12
C ALA A 17 8.90 -28.27 -21.02
N LEU A 18 8.78 -27.09 -20.42
CA LEU A 18 9.64 -26.64 -19.32
C LEU A 18 9.56 -27.64 -18.16
N ASP A 19 10.71 -28.13 -17.71
CA ASP A 19 10.79 -28.98 -16.51
C ASP A 19 10.71 -28.08 -15.27
N LEU A 20 9.54 -28.03 -14.66
CA LEU A 20 9.26 -27.19 -13.49
C LEU A 20 10.10 -27.58 -12.27
N THR A 21 10.44 -28.86 -12.10
CA THR A 21 11.33 -29.30 -11.01
C THR A 21 12.72 -28.72 -11.19
N SER A 22 13.24 -28.77 -12.42
CA SER A 22 14.53 -28.15 -12.76
C SER A 22 14.51 -26.66 -12.57
N LEU A 23 13.44 -25.97 -12.98
CA LEU A 23 13.26 -24.52 -12.80
C LEU A 23 13.27 -24.15 -11.32
N THR A 24 12.48 -24.84 -10.49
CA THR A 24 12.43 -24.58 -9.04
C THR A 24 13.80 -24.72 -8.40
N GLN A 25 14.55 -25.79 -8.72
CA GLN A 25 15.91 -26.01 -8.21
C GLN A 25 16.90 -24.93 -8.68
N PHE A 26 16.78 -24.52 -9.94
CA PHE A 26 17.58 -23.41 -10.47
C PHE A 26 17.31 -22.11 -9.69
N LEU A 27 16.05 -21.76 -9.48
CA LEU A 27 15.67 -20.54 -8.77
C LEU A 27 16.11 -20.56 -7.29
N ILE A 28 16.06 -21.71 -6.62
CA ILE A 28 16.59 -21.89 -5.26
C ILE A 28 18.10 -21.58 -5.25
N GLN A 29 18.88 -22.19 -6.14
CA GLN A 29 20.33 -21.99 -6.20
C GLN A 29 20.68 -20.53 -6.53
N ARG A 30 19.95 -19.91 -7.46
CA ARG A 30 20.20 -18.52 -7.84
C ARG A 30 19.82 -17.56 -6.70
N ALA A 31 18.69 -17.79 -6.04
CA ALA A 31 18.30 -17.00 -4.87
C ALA A 31 19.33 -17.08 -3.75
N ASP A 32 19.89 -18.26 -3.48
CA ASP A 32 20.94 -18.40 -2.46
C ASP A 32 22.22 -17.62 -2.81
N ALA A 33 22.50 -17.45 -4.10
CA ALA A 33 23.67 -16.70 -4.56
C ALA A 33 23.46 -15.17 -4.57
N GLU A 34 22.29 -14.71 -5.03
CA GLU A 34 22.03 -13.29 -5.30
C GLU A 34 21.40 -12.56 -4.09
N PHE A 35 20.53 -13.24 -3.34
CA PHE A 35 19.74 -12.64 -2.27
C PHE A 35 20.57 -11.97 -1.16
N PRO A 36 21.74 -12.47 -0.74
CA PRO A 36 22.52 -11.77 0.29
C PRO A 36 22.89 -10.33 -0.09
N THR A 37 23.16 -10.05 -1.36
CA THR A 37 23.44 -8.70 -1.86
C THR A 37 22.16 -7.84 -1.84
N LEU A 38 21.05 -8.39 -2.34
CA LEU A 38 19.77 -7.68 -2.41
C LEU A 38 19.17 -7.41 -1.03
N LYS A 39 19.30 -8.37 -0.10
CA LYS A 39 18.99 -8.17 1.31
C LYS A 39 19.80 -7.03 1.92
N GLY A 40 21.11 -6.96 1.60
CA GLY A 40 21.97 -5.85 2.05
C GLY A 40 21.48 -4.49 1.55
N MET A 41 21.01 -4.42 0.30
CA MET A 41 20.41 -3.20 -0.26
C MET A 41 19.08 -2.85 0.44
N GLY A 42 18.21 -3.84 0.65
CA GLY A 42 16.96 -3.64 1.38
C GLY A 42 17.17 -3.18 2.82
N GLN A 43 18.20 -3.70 3.50
CA GLN A 43 18.58 -3.26 4.84
C GLN A 43 19.14 -1.84 4.82
N ASP A 44 19.88 -1.45 3.78
CA ASP A 44 20.39 -0.08 3.62
C ASP A 44 19.23 0.92 3.46
N ILE A 45 18.19 0.60 2.68
CA ILE A 45 16.96 1.39 2.60
C ILE A 45 16.27 1.46 3.97
N TYR A 46 16.13 0.33 4.66
CA TYR A 46 15.52 0.25 5.98
C TYR A 46 16.21 1.16 7.00
N ASP A 47 17.54 1.20 6.96
CA ASP A 47 18.36 2.01 7.88
C ASP A 47 18.38 3.51 7.50
N ASN A 48 18.01 3.85 6.25
CA ASN A 48 17.98 5.19 5.71
C ASN A 48 16.60 5.53 5.10
N PRO A 49 15.53 5.59 5.91
CA PRO A 49 14.17 5.77 5.41
C PRO A 49 13.95 7.17 4.81
N GLU A 50 13.48 7.22 3.58
CA GLU A 50 13.20 8.44 2.81
C GLU A 50 11.70 8.56 2.52
N LEU A 51 11.19 9.79 2.56
CA LEU A 51 9.78 10.07 2.28
C LEU A 51 9.51 10.15 0.77
N GLY A 52 8.26 9.95 0.40
CA GLY A 52 7.80 10.04 -0.97
C GLY A 52 8.25 11.31 -1.69
N ARG A 53 8.65 11.17 -2.95
CA ARG A 53 9.28 12.17 -3.83
C ARG A 53 10.69 12.62 -3.39
N ALA A 54 11.26 12.02 -2.35
CA ALA A 54 12.59 12.31 -1.86
C ALA A 54 13.46 11.06 -1.65
N GLU A 55 13.09 9.93 -2.27
CA GLU A 55 13.74 8.62 -2.14
C GLU A 55 15.04 8.54 -2.97
N PHE A 56 15.88 9.55 -2.90
CA PHE A 56 17.08 9.65 -3.74
C PHE A 56 18.14 8.60 -3.41
N HIS A 57 18.30 8.26 -2.13
CA HIS A 57 19.24 7.23 -1.71
C HIS A 57 18.81 5.83 -2.22
N ALA A 58 17.54 5.47 -2.02
CA ALA A 58 16.98 4.22 -2.50
C ALA A 58 17.04 4.11 -4.03
N HIS A 59 16.70 5.20 -4.74
CA HIS A 59 16.82 5.32 -6.19
C HIS A 59 18.27 5.08 -6.65
N ASP A 60 19.23 5.81 -6.10
CA ASP A 60 20.63 5.74 -6.52
C ASP A 60 21.25 4.38 -6.21
N LEU A 61 20.89 3.77 -5.08
CA LEU A 61 21.31 2.43 -4.68
C LEU A 61 20.88 1.39 -5.75
N ALA A 62 19.59 1.42 -6.14
CA ALA A 62 19.04 0.53 -7.15
C ALA A 62 19.66 0.79 -8.53
N VAL A 63 19.73 2.05 -8.97
CA VAL A 63 20.32 2.45 -10.27
C VAL A 63 21.78 2.01 -10.37
N ASN A 64 22.58 2.22 -9.33
CA ASN A 64 23.98 1.83 -9.32
C ASN A 64 24.14 0.30 -9.41
N HIS A 65 23.33 -0.47 -8.67
CA HIS A 65 23.38 -1.92 -8.71
C HIS A 65 23.02 -2.44 -10.10
N PHE A 66 21.86 -2.08 -10.65
CA PHE A 66 21.40 -2.58 -11.94
C PHE A 66 22.26 -2.09 -13.12
N SER A 67 22.87 -0.91 -13.02
CA SER A 67 23.86 -0.43 -14.02
C SER A 67 25.11 -1.28 -14.06
N SER A 68 25.43 -2.01 -12.99
CA SER A 68 26.59 -2.93 -12.94
C SER A 68 26.27 -4.30 -13.54
N LEU A 69 25.00 -4.64 -13.73
CA LEU A 69 24.57 -5.95 -14.21
C LEU A 69 24.51 -6.01 -15.74
N HIS A 70 25.03 -7.09 -16.28
CA HIS A 70 25.02 -7.30 -17.74
C HIS A 70 23.60 -7.59 -18.25
N GLY A 71 23.23 -6.96 -19.37
CA GLY A 71 21.96 -7.19 -20.07
C GLY A 71 20.80 -6.29 -19.60
N TRP A 72 20.96 -5.55 -18.54
CA TRP A 72 19.97 -4.60 -18.07
C TRP A 72 20.16 -3.23 -18.70
N LYS A 73 19.08 -2.66 -19.24
CA LYS A 73 19.02 -1.26 -19.68
C LYS A 73 18.42 -0.45 -18.54
N VAL A 74 19.19 0.45 -17.97
CA VAL A 74 18.81 1.28 -16.83
C VAL A 74 18.42 2.67 -17.31
N THR A 75 17.24 3.13 -16.87
CA THR A 75 16.76 4.50 -17.07
C THR A 75 16.50 5.11 -15.70
N PRO A 76 17.42 5.90 -15.15
CA PRO A 76 17.19 6.66 -13.94
C PRO A 76 16.25 7.83 -14.20
N HIS A 77 15.64 8.38 -13.15
CA HIS A 77 14.72 9.52 -13.20
C HIS A 77 13.66 9.35 -14.31
N ALA A 78 13.04 8.16 -14.32
CA ALA A 78 12.14 7.74 -15.37
C ALA A 78 10.76 8.42 -15.23
N TYR A 79 10.03 8.50 -16.34
CA TYR A 79 8.62 8.91 -16.35
C TYR A 79 8.34 10.29 -15.73
N SER A 80 9.28 11.23 -15.85
CA SER A 80 9.18 12.58 -15.29
C SER A 80 9.12 12.64 -13.77
N LEU A 81 9.51 11.58 -13.08
CA LEU A 81 9.63 11.47 -11.62
C LEU A 81 11.10 11.33 -11.23
N GLU A 82 11.61 12.24 -10.41
CA GLU A 82 13.04 12.32 -10.09
C GLU A 82 13.58 11.09 -9.35
N THR A 83 12.74 10.40 -8.59
CA THR A 83 13.12 9.21 -7.83
C THR A 83 12.58 7.91 -8.44
N ALA A 84 11.86 7.95 -9.57
CA ALA A 84 11.46 6.76 -10.31
C ALA A 84 12.59 6.24 -11.21
N TYR A 85 12.60 4.93 -11.45
CA TYR A 85 13.51 4.27 -12.38
C TYR A 85 12.79 3.23 -13.23
N SER A 86 13.40 2.85 -14.36
CA SER A 86 12.98 1.71 -15.17
C SER A 86 14.20 0.87 -15.51
N PHE A 87 14.15 -0.43 -15.17
CA PHE A 87 15.17 -1.41 -15.52
C PHE A 87 14.55 -2.44 -16.45
N LEU A 88 15.07 -2.51 -17.68
CA LEU A 88 14.55 -3.39 -18.71
C LEU A 88 15.59 -4.46 -19.07
N PHE A 89 15.16 -5.72 -19.04
CA PHE A 89 15.94 -6.86 -19.50
C PHE A 89 15.20 -7.57 -20.64
N GLU A 90 15.86 -7.74 -21.77
CA GLU A 90 15.32 -8.45 -22.94
C GLU A 90 16.16 -9.72 -23.19
N HIS A 91 15.47 -10.86 -23.32
CA HIS A 91 16.07 -12.07 -23.86
C HIS A 91 15.32 -12.50 -25.11
N ARG A 92 16.05 -12.50 -26.21
CA ARG A 92 15.57 -12.96 -27.52
C ARG A 92 16.45 -14.12 -28.00
N PRO A 93 15.95 -15.38 -27.89
CA PRO A 93 16.66 -16.54 -28.40
C PRO A 93 17.07 -16.38 -29.86
N GLU A 94 18.20 -16.98 -30.22
CA GLU A 94 18.65 -17.01 -31.61
C GLU A 94 17.60 -17.69 -32.52
N GLY A 95 17.21 -16.99 -33.60
CA GLY A 95 16.17 -17.49 -34.52
C GLY A 95 14.71 -17.26 -34.05
N PHE A 96 14.48 -16.65 -32.89
CA PHE A 96 13.15 -16.23 -32.49
C PHE A 96 12.74 -14.94 -33.21
N HIS A 97 11.61 -15.01 -33.94
CA HIS A 97 11.07 -13.90 -34.73
C HIS A 97 9.67 -13.45 -34.27
N GLY A 98 9.15 -14.07 -33.20
CA GLY A 98 7.87 -13.68 -32.60
C GLY A 98 7.95 -12.34 -31.86
N GLU A 99 6.79 -11.86 -31.46
CA GLU A 99 6.66 -10.73 -30.54
C GLU A 99 7.06 -11.17 -29.14
N LEU A 100 7.74 -10.31 -28.40
CA LEU A 100 8.13 -10.60 -27.03
C LEU A 100 7.05 -10.07 -26.09
N LYS A 101 6.62 -10.91 -25.18
CA LYS A 101 5.77 -10.52 -24.05
C LYS A 101 6.60 -9.79 -23.01
N THR A 102 6.06 -8.72 -22.45
CA THR A 102 6.69 -7.97 -21.36
C THR A 102 5.96 -8.24 -20.05
N ILE A 103 6.72 -8.50 -19.00
CA ILE A 103 6.22 -8.62 -17.62
C ILE A 103 6.68 -7.41 -16.81
N GLY A 104 5.73 -6.75 -16.14
CA GLY A 104 5.99 -5.68 -15.19
C GLY A 104 6.31 -6.23 -13.80
N ILE A 105 7.23 -5.56 -13.09
CA ILE A 105 7.57 -5.84 -11.70
C ILE A 105 7.61 -4.49 -11.00
N LEU A 106 6.76 -4.28 -9.98
CA LEU A 106 6.60 -2.99 -9.32
C LEU A 106 7.42 -2.97 -8.02
N ALA A 107 8.18 -1.91 -7.81
CA ALA A 107 9.07 -1.73 -6.66
C ALA A 107 8.75 -0.43 -5.93
N GLU A 108 8.25 -0.49 -4.70
CA GLU A 108 8.07 0.63 -3.79
C GLU A 108 9.25 0.71 -2.82
N TYR A 109 9.60 1.93 -2.35
CA TYR A 109 10.74 2.16 -1.46
C TYR A 109 10.62 3.42 -0.61
N ASP A 110 9.48 4.10 -0.60
CA ASP A 110 9.21 5.23 0.29
C ASP A 110 8.90 4.78 1.72
N ALA A 111 9.04 5.70 2.67
CA ALA A 111 8.83 5.51 4.08
C ALA A 111 7.75 6.44 4.62
N LEU A 112 7.16 6.06 5.76
CA LEU A 112 6.18 6.86 6.48
C LEU A 112 6.85 7.87 7.42
N THR A 113 6.24 9.05 7.56
CA THR A 113 6.58 10.02 8.59
C THR A 113 5.77 9.80 9.87
N GLY A 114 6.24 10.36 10.98
CA GLY A 114 5.51 10.34 12.27
C GLY A 114 5.65 9.05 13.08
N ILE A 115 6.28 8.02 12.55
CA ILE A 115 6.52 6.76 13.26
C ILE A 115 7.67 6.96 14.24
N ASN A 116 7.42 6.73 15.53
CA ASN A 116 8.39 6.95 16.61
C ASN A 116 9.04 8.36 16.60
N GLY A 117 8.37 9.36 16.02
CA GLY A 117 8.86 10.74 15.91
C GLY A 117 9.86 10.99 14.80
N GLY A 118 9.96 10.09 13.81
CA GLY A 118 10.82 10.19 12.65
C GLY A 118 10.21 9.55 11.41
N SER A 119 11.04 9.25 10.41
CA SER A 119 10.67 8.46 9.24
C SER A 119 11.01 7.00 9.47
N ALA A 120 10.17 6.07 9.00
CA ALA A 120 10.40 4.64 9.18
C ALA A 120 9.65 3.80 8.15
N HIS A 121 10.20 2.63 7.80
CA HIS A 121 9.55 1.65 6.94
C HIS A 121 8.50 0.83 7.72
N ALA A 122 7.45 1.51 8.18
CA ALA A 122 6.35 0.87 8.90
C ALA A 122 5.28 0.27 7.97
N CYS A 123 5.44 0.41 6.64
CA CYS A 123 4.70 -0.34 5.63
C CYS A 123 5.54 -1.46 4.99
N GLY A 124 6.86 -1.44 5.20
CA GLY A 124 7.76 -2.50 4.74
C GLY A 124 8.19 -2.37 3.27
N HIS A 125 8.18 -1.16 2.70
CA HIS A 125 8.57 -0.94 1.30
C HIS A 125 10.05 -1.28 1.02
N ASN A 126 10.91 -1.30 2.05
CA ASN A 126 12.25 -1.90 1.94
C ASN A 126 12.22 -3.37 1.49
N LEU A 127 11.20 -4.13 1.90
CA LEU A 127 10.99 -5.52 1.50
C LEU A 127 10.34 -5.63 0.11
N ILE A 128 9.45 -4.68 -0.27
CA ILE A 128 8.86 -4.62 -1.62
C ILE A 128 9.95 -4.38 -2.66
N ALA A 129 10.83 -3.39 -2.44
CA ALA A 129 11.96 -3.15 -3.30
C ALA A 129 12.87 -4.40 -3.41
N THR A 130 13.21 -5.01 -2.28
CA THR A 130 14.04 -6.23 -2.23
C THR A 130 13.39 -7.39 -2.98
N ASN A 131 12.06 -7.58 -2.85
CA ASN A 131 11.30 -8.56 -3.60
C ASN A 131 11.42 -8.30 -5.10
N ALA A 132 11.03 -7.11 -5.56
CA ALA A 132 10.99 -6.75 -6.97
C ALA A 132 12.36 -6.92 -7.65
N TRP A 133 13.44 -6.49 -7.00
CA TRP A 133 14.80 -6.69 -7.52
C TRP A 133 15.18 -8.16 -7.59
N THR A 134 14.80 -8.95 -6.58
CA THR A 134 15.05 -10.39 -6.55
C THR A 134 14.30 -11.10 -7.67
N VAL A 135 13.01 -10.81 -7.84
CA VAL A 135 12.18 -11.35 -8.92
C VAL A 135 12.82 -11.08 -10.29
N GLY A 136 13.18 -9.81 -10.56
CA GLY A 136 13.76 -9.43 -11.83
C GLY A 136 15.07 -10.14 -12.13
N ILE A 137 15.99 -10.22 -11.15
CA ILE A 137 17.29 -10.89 -11.32
C ILE A 137 17.10 -12.39 -11.52
N LEU A 138 16.28 -13.06 -10.71
CA LEU A 138 16.03 -14.49 -10.83
C LEU A 138 15.37 -14.85 -12.17
N ALA A 139 14.33 -14.09 -12.55
CA ALA A 139 13.64 -14.30 -13.81
C ALA A 139 14.54 -14.04 -15.02
N SER A 140 15.36 -12.96 -15.01
CA SER A 140 16.28 -12.66 -16.12
C SER A 140 17.32 -13.79 -16.34
N GLN A 141 17.84 -14.34 -15.25
CA GLN A 141 18.79 -15.46 -15.32
C GLN A 141 18.09 -16.73 -15.80
N ALA A 142 16.84 -16.97 -15.42
CA ALA A 142 16.06 -18.11 -15.89
C ALA A 142 15.69 -17.99 -17.38
N LEU A 143 15.32 -16.81 -17.87
CA LEU A 143 15.08 -16.58 -19.31
C LEU A 143 16.28 -16.99 -20.15
N VAL A 144 17.48 -16.57 -19.72
CA VAL A 144 18.72 -16.92 -20.43
C VAL A 144 19.02 -18.43 -20.32
N HIS A 145 18.89 -19.00 -19.11
CA HIS A 145 19.25 -20.39 -18.86
C HIS A 145 18.36 -21.38 -19.64
N TYR A 146 17.05 -21.12 -19.66
CA TYR A 146 16.07 -21.96 -20.34
C TYR A 146 15.77 -21.50 -21.78
N ASN A 147 16.46 -20.45 -22.25
CA ASN A 147 16.33 -19.89 -23.59
C ASN A 147 14.88 -19.49 -23.93
N ILE A 148 14.17 -18.88 -22.97
CA ILE A 148 12.77 -18.44 -23.09
C ILE A 148 12.74 -16.98 -23.55
N PRO A 149 11.98 -16.63 -24.61
CA PRO A 149 11.85 -15.26 -25.08
C PRO A 149 11.00 -14.43 -24.12
N GLY A 150 11.42 -13.20 -23.83
CA GLY A 150 10.63 -12.31 -23.00
C GLY A 150 11.35 -11.02 -22.64
N ILE A 151 10.57 -10.08 -22.13
CA ILE A 151 11.05 -8.82 -21.59
C ILE A 151 10.59 -8.73 -20.13
N LEU A 152 11.48 -8.31 -19.26
CA LEU A 152 11.19 -7.97 -17.87
C LEU A 152 11.40 -6.48 -17.68
N GLN A 153 10.45 -5.81 -17.05
CA GLN A 153 10.55 -4.40 -16.73
C GLN A 153 10.31 -4.18 -15.23
N ILE A 154 11.36 -3.83 -14.49
CA ILE A 154 11.20 -3.35 -13.12
C ILE A 154 10.92 -1.86 -13.17
N VAL A 155 9.81 -1.45 -12.59
CA VAL A 155 9.43 -0.04 -12.45
C VAL A 155 9.59 0.36 -10.99
N GLY A 156 10.47 1.33 -10.74
CA GLY A 156 10.60 1.98 -9.43
C GLY A 156 9.46 2.94 -9.22
N CYS A 157 8.66 2.68 -8.20
CA CYS A 157 7.41 3.35 -7.89
C CYS A 157 7.57 4.17 -6.59
N PRO A 158 7.96 5.46 -6.68
CA PRO A 158 8.06 6.33 -5.53
C PRO A 158 6.69 6.76 -5.02
N ASP A 159 6.63 7.18 -3.74
CA ASP A 159 5.52 7.95 -3.16
C ASP A 159 4.16 7.23 -3.19
N GLU A 160 4.13 5.97 -2.74
CA GLU A 160 2.88 5.23 -2.55
C GLU A 160 2.06 5.80 -1.40
N GLU A 161 2.73 6.17 -0.30
CA GLU A 161 2.11 6.49 0.99
C GLU A 161 1.36 7.83 1.01
N ASN A 162 1.73 8.80 0.17
CA ASN A 162 1.17 10.15 0.26
C ASN A 162 0.40 10.59 -0.99
N ALA A 163 1.01 10.55 -2.18
CA ALA A 163 0.47 11.23 -3.35
C ALA A 163 0.27 10.34 -4.57
N SER A 164 0.16 9.02 -4.38
CA SER A 164 -0.12 8.06 -5.45
C SER A 164 0.87 8.16 -6.61
N GLY A 165 2.13 7.80 -6.36
CA GLY A 165 3.19 7.84 -7.38
C GLY A 165 2.86 7.00 -8.61
N LYS A 166 2.13 5.88 -8.45
CA LYS A 166 1.72 5.03 -9.58
C LYS A 166 0.65 5.67 -10.45
N HIS A 167 -0.16 6.61 -9.94
CA HIS A 167 -0.99 7.46 -10.79
C HIS A 167 -0.13 8.26 -11.78
N ASP A 168 0.90 8.92 -11.29
CA ASP A 168 1.78 9.73 -12.15
C ASP A 168 2.58 8.84 -13.11
N LEU A 169 3.00 7.66 -12.67
CA LEU A 169 3.64 6.66 -13.53
C LEU A 169 2.70 6.21 -14.66
N GLU A 170 1.43 5.91 -14.36
CA GLU A 170 0.42 5.55 -15.38
C GLU A 170 0.21 6.68 -16.37
N VAL A 171 0.01 7.92 -15.90
CA VAL A 171 -0.17 9.09 -16.75
C VAL A 171 1.03 9.34 -17.67
N ASN A 172 2.24 9.00 -17.21
CA ASN A 172 3.48 9.14 -17.99
C ASN A 172 3.85 7.86 -18.78
N GLY A 173 2.95 6.86 -18.87
CA GLY A 173 3.11 5.67 -19.71
C GLY A 173 4.08 4.62 -19.18
N ALA A 174 4.34 4.60 -17.89
CA ALA A 174 5.27 3.64 -17.27
C ALA A 174 4.85 2.19 -17.47
N PHE A 175 3.55 1.96 -17.52
CA PHE A 175 2.94 0.63 -17.55
C PHE A 175 2.45 0.22 -18.96
N ASP A 176 2.66 1.01 -20.00
CA ASP A 176 2.10 0.76 -21.33
C ASP A 176 2.71 -0.45 -22.05
N GLY A 177 3.80 -0.99 -21.55
CA GLY A 177 4.54 -2.05 -22.25
C GLY A 177 4.14 -3.48 -21.87
N PHE A 178 3.28 -3.70 -20.85
CA PHE A 178 2.97 -5.03 -20.34
C PHE A 178 1.49 -5.23 -20.01
N GLU A 179 1.03 -6.48 -20.07
CA GLU A 179 -0.33 -6.92 -19.74
C GLU A 179 -0.40 -7.63 -18.38
N LEU A 180 0.75 -8.07 -17.85
CA LEU A 180 0.88 -8.82 -16.60
C LEU A 180 1.94 -8.18 -15.73
N ALA A 181 1.62 -7.91 -14.47
CA ALA A 181 2.53 -7.31 -13.49
C ALA A 181 2.49 -8.04 -12.15
N PHE A 182 3.60 -7.94 -11.42
CA PHE A 182 3.82 -8.57 -10.13
C PHE A 182 4.28 -7.56 -9.09
N MET A 183 3.71 -7.68 -7.90
CA MET A 183 4.10 -6.96 -6.72
C MET A 183 3.74 -7.78 -5.48
N ALA A 184 4.64 -7.93 -4.52
CA ALA A 184 4.35 -8.57 -3.25
C ALA A 184 4.49 -7.58 -2.10
N HIS A 185 3.53 -7.57 -1.18
CA HIS A 185 3.45 -6.62 -0.09
C HIS A 185 3.59 -7.32 1.28
N PRO A 186 4.53 -6.90 2.15
CA PRO A 186 4.65 -7.45 3.50
C PRO A 186 3.48 -7.00 4.38
N THR A 187 2.90 -7.95 5.12
CA THR A 187 1.75 -7.71 6.01
C THR A 187 1.80 -8.60 7.25
N SER A 188 0.75 -8.52 8.07
CA SER A 188 0.58 -9.38 9.25
C SER A 188 0.04 -10.78 8.91
N ALA A 189 -0.51 -11.00 7.72
CA ALA A 189 -1.10 -12.27 7.26
C ALA A 189 -0.83 -12.51 5.79
N SER A 190 -0.85 -13.77 5.33
CA SER A 190 -0.63 -14.10 3.93
C SER A 190 -1.95 -14.19 3.17
N SER A 191 -2.09 -13.45 2.07
CA SER A 191 -3.33 -13.42 1.28
C SER A 191 -3.15 -12.84 -0.12
N VAL A 192 -4.10 -13.16 -1.01
CA VAL A 192 -4.40 -12.38 -2.20
C VAL A 192 -5.82 -11.86 -2.02
N GLN A 193 -5.97 -10.55 -1.85
CA GLN A 193 -7.23 -9.94 -1.42
C GLN A 193 -7.57 -8.74 -2.30
N VAL A 194 -8.86 -8.45 -2.40
CA VAL A 194 -9.33 -7.17 -2.92
C VAL A 194 -8.93 -6.08 -1.94
N MET A 195 -8.44 -4.97 -2.47
CA MET A 195 -8.15 -3.77 -1.68
C MET A 195 -9.11 -2.65 -2.06
N GLU A 196 -9.57 -1.91 -1.06
CA GLU A 196 -10.61 -0.91 -1.24
C GLU A 196 -10.12 0.33 -1.99
N GLY A 197 -11.05 0.98 -2.71
CA GLY A 197 -10.81 2.31 -3.22
C GLY A 197 -10.73 3.34 -2.09
N ARG A 198 -9.90 4.37 -2.25
CA ARG A 198 -9.67 5.43 -1.25
C ARG A 198 -9.67 6.81 -1.87
N ILE A 199 -10.19 7.78 -1.11
CA ILE A 199 -9.98 9.20 -1.33
C ILE A 199 -9.80 9.89 0.03
N ASN A 200 -8.80 10.78 0.16
CA ASN A 200 -8.71 11.65 1.31
C ASN A 200 -9.28 13.03 0.95
N SER A 201 -10.03 13.58 1.89
CA SER A 201 -10.49 14.96 1.84
C SER A 201 -9.81 15.79 2.92
N PHE A 202 -9.37 16.98 2.55
CA PHE A 202 -8.72 17.94 3.42
C PHE A 202 -9.67 19.11 3.64
N TYR A 203 -10.07 19.32 4.89
CA TYR A 203 -10.97 20.39 5.28
C TYR A 203 -10.21 21.47 6.03
N THR A 204 -10.11 22.64 5.44
CA THR A 204 -9.47 23.80 6.06
C THR A 204 -10.45 24.55 6.95
N MET A 205 -10.18 24.57 8.25
CA MET A 205 -10.96 25.27 9.26
C MET A 205 -10.29 26.58 9.64
N THR A 206 -10.97 27.70 9.47
CA THR A 206 -10.45 29.03 9.85
C THR A 206 -11.36 29.72 10.87
N GLY A 207 -10.74 30.47 11.79
CA GLY A 207 -11.43 31.28 12.79
C GLY A 207 -10.86 32.70 12.93
N ALA A 208 -11.63 33.64 13.41
CA ALA A 208 -11.13 34.95 13.79
C ALA A 208 -10.14 34.87 14.98
N THR A 209 -10.31 33.85 15.81
CA THR A 209 -9.45 33.51 16.94
C THR A 209 -8.99 32.06 16.84
N HIS A 210 -7.92 31.70 17.58
CA HIS A 210 -7.46 30.32 17.75
C HIS A 210 -8.61 29.42 18.25
N ALA A 211 -9.30 29.83 19.30
CA ALA A 211 -10.39 29.06 19.90
C ALA A 211 -11.53 28.79 18.91
N GLU A 212 -11.87 29.75 18.06
CA GLU A 212 -12.88 29.56 17.01
C GLU A 212 -12.43 28.56 15.96
N ALA A 213 -11.16 28.59 15.52
CA ALA A 213 -10.61 27.64 14.58
C ALA A 213 -10.62 26.22 15.16
N VAL A 214 -10.18 26.05 16.42
CA VAL A 214 -10.22 24.75 17.12
C VAL A 214 -11.66 24.25 17.28
N LYS A 215 -12.59 25.11 17.69
CA LYS A 215 -14.00 24.74 17.83
C LYS A 215 -14.60 24.23 16.50
N LYS A 216 -14.32 24.91 15.39
CA LYS A 216 -14.77 24.47 14.06
C LYS A 216 -14.15 23.14 13.66
N ALA A 217 -12.84 22.96 13.89
CA ALA A 217 -12.13 21.73 13.60
C ALA A 217 -12.78 20.53 14.34
N TYR A 218 -12.94 20.67 15.66
CA TYR A 218 -13.57 19.62 16.45
C TYR A 218 -15.04 19.40 16.11
N SER A 219 -15.80 20.45 15.76
CA SER A 219 -17.18 20.29 15.29
C SER A 219 -17.28 19.52 13.97
N ALA A 220 -16.34 19.70 13.06
CA ALA A 220 -16.27 18.92 11.83
C ALA A 220 -15.86 17.47 12.12
N MET A 221 -14.93 17.24 13.03
CA MET A 221 -14.54 15.89 13.45
C MET A 221 -15.70 15.13 14.10
N VAL A 222 -16.52 15.81 14.94
CA VAL A 222 -17.78 15.23 15.46
C VAL A 222 -18.72 14.83 14.33
N THR A 223 -18.86 15.67 13.29
CA THR A 223 -19.69 15.33 12.13
C THR A 223 -19.17 14.10 11.39
N ILE A 224 -17.87 13.98 11.19
CA ILE A 224 -17.23 12.82 10.56
C ILE A 224 -17.44 11.56 11.40
N ASP A 225 -17.24 11.64 12.72
CA ASP A 225 -17.40 10.52 13.65
C ASP A 225 -18.87 10.03 13.70
N GLN A 226 -19.82 10.93 13.64
CA GLN A 226 -21.25 10.60 13.53
C GLN A 226 -21.59 9.92 12.20
N ILE A 227 -21.00 10.37 11.08
CA ILE A 227 -21.17 9.71 9.78
C ILE A 227 -20.57 8.29 9.84
N HIS A 228 -19.41 8.12 10.45
CA HIS A 228 -18.80 6.80 10.66
C HIS A 228 -19.72 5.85 11.42
N ASP A 229 -20.33 6.32 12.51
CA ASP A 229 -21.25 5.52 13.33
C ASP A 229 -22.58 5.17 12.61
N ASP A 230 -23.04 6.04 11.73
CA ASP A 230 -24.29 5.86 10.97
C ASP A 230 -24.12 4.97 9.72
N LEU A 231 -22.89 4.77 9.25
CA LEU A 231 -22.63 3.86 8.13
C LEU A 231 -22.95 2.42 8.55
N PRO A 232 -23.67 1.67 7.70
CA PRO A 232 -23.97 0.28 8.00
C PRO A 232 -22.66 -0.50 8.16
N GLY A 233 -22.41 -1.03 9.34
CA GLY A 233 -21.20 -1.81 9.68
C GLY A 233 -21.07 -3.15 8.95
N THR A 234 -21.59 -3.23 7.75
CA THR A 234 -21.53 -4.41 6.87
C THR A 234 -20.67 -4.11 5.66
N GLY A 235 -19.37 -4.28 5.82
CA GLY A 235 -18.40 -4.24 4.71
C GLY A 235 -17.87 -2.82 4.45
N SER A 236 -16.99 -2.72 3.76
CA SER A 236 -16.14 -1.88 2.93
C SER A 236 -16.48 -0.39 2.71
N THR A 237 -17.32 0.28 3.48
CA THR A 237 -17.45 1.74 3.42
C THR A 237 -17.02 2.32 4.76
N ALA A 238 -15.93 3.07 4.77
CA ALA A 238 -15.41 3.72 5.96
C ALA A 238 -15.21 5.23 5.73
N VAL A 239 -15.55 6.01 6.74
CA VAL A 239 -15.24 7.43 6.84
C VAL A 239 -14.54 7.63 8.17
N SER A 240 -13.30 8.07 8.18
CA SER A 240 -12.50 8.18 9.39
C SER A 240 -11.77 9.51 9.46
N ILE A 241 -11.58 10.03 10.68
CA ILE A 241 -10.69 11.15 10.92
C ILE A 241 -9.26 10.58 10.99
N ALA A 242 -8.41 10.89 10.00
CA ALA A 242 -7.02 10.45 10.05
C ALA A 242 -6.20 11.31 11.01
N ASN A 243 -6.25 12.62 10.85
CA ASN A 243 -5.44 13.53 11.65
C ASN A 243 -5.93 14.98 11.61
N ILE A 244 -5.35 15.80 12.45
CA ILE A 244 -5.50 17.25 12.46
C ILE A 244 -4.11 17.90 12.40
N GLY A 245 -3.87 18.75 11.41
CA GLY A 245 -2.60 19.45 11.18
C GLY A 245 -1.69 18.72 10.20
N ASP A 246 -0.39 18.90 10.36
CA ASP A 246 0.63 18.36 9.46
C ASP A 246 1.01 16.93 9.86
N TYR A 247 0.36 15.96 9.24
CA TYR A 247 0.53 14.52 9.49
C TYR A 247 0.39 13.72 8.19
N ALA A 248 0.92 12.49 8.14
CA ALA A 248 0.73 11.63 6.97
C ALA A 248 -0.76 11.31 6.75
N THR A 249 -1.21 11.35 5.51
CA THR A 249 -2.65 11.35 5.15
C THR A 249 -3.39 10.06 5.47
N ASN A 250 -2.67 8.93 5.51
CA ASN A 250 -3.20 7.59 5.73
C ASN A 250 -2.88 7.01 7.12
N VAL A 251 -2.29 7.83 8.01
CA VAL A 251 -1.87 7.41 9.36
C VAL A 251 -2.75 8.06 10.41
N VAL A 252 -3.30 7.22 11.30
CA VAL A 252 -4.04 7.69 12.48
C VAL A 252 -3.10 8.40 13.45
N GLN A 253 -3.44 9.61 13.83
CA GLN A 253 -2.68 10.39 14.79
C GLN A 253 -2.67 9.73 16.16
N GLN A 254 -1.48 9.28 16.62
CA GLN A 254 -1.34 8.51 17.86
C GLN A 254 -1.52 9.34 19.14
N ASN A 255 -1.09 10.60 19.10
CA ASN A 255 -1.14 11.47 20.27
C ASN A 255 -1.77 12.82 19.92
N ILE A 256 -2.61 13.30 20.80
CA ILE A 256 -3.25 14.62 20.67
C ILE A 256 -3.51 15.18 22.06
N SER A 257 -3.43 16.51 22.17
CA SER A 257 -3.83 17.22 23.37
C SER A 257 -4.89 18.27 23.05
N LEU A 258 -5.98 18.28 23.82
CA LEU A 258 -7.02 19.28 23.72
C LEU A 258 -7.19 20.00 25.06
N GLY A 259 -7.20 21.32 25.03
CA GLY A 259 -7.38 22.18 26.19
C GLY A 259 -8.81 22.75 26.30
N PHE A 260 -9.28 22.90 27.53
CA PHE A 260 -10.61 23.36 27.92
C PHE A 260 -10.48 24.51 28.93
N ALA A 261 -10.42 25.75 28.45
CA ALA A 261 -10.40 26.90 29.33
C ALA A 261 -11.83 27.19 29.84
N GLY A 262 -11.98 27.32 31.15
CA GLY A 262 -13.27 27.50 31.82
C GLY A 262 -13.94 26.19 32.29
N ALA A 263 -13.44 25.01 31.89
CA ALA A 263 -13.95 23.75 32.37
C ALA A 263 -13.36 23.39 33.76
N GLU A 264 -14.17 22.69 34.57
CA GLU A 264 -13.67 22.10 35.82
C GLU A 264 -12.94 20.78 35.51
N LYS A 265 -11.73 20.61 36.04
CA LYS A 265 -10.93 19.39 35.85
C LYS A 265 -11.70 18.11 36.20
N ARG A 266 -12.48 18.14 37.29
CA ARG A 266 -13.27 16.99 37.71
C ARG A 266 -14.31 16.58 36.68
N THR A 267 -14.93 17.54 35.98
CA THR A 267 -15.91 17.28 34.92
C THR A 267 -15.25 16.59 33.74
N VAL A 268 -14.10 17.09 33.28
CA VAL A 268 -13.32 16.47 32.18
C VAL A 268 -12.86 15.05 32.59
N GLN A 269 -12.38 14.88 33.81
CA GLN A 269 -11.98 13.55 34.34
C GLN A 269 -13.14 12.56 34.33
N GLN A 270 -14.33 12.99 34.72
CA GLN A 270 -15.52 12.13 34.75
C GLN A 270 -15.89 11.69 33.32
N ILE A 271 -15.99 12.62 32.38
CA ILE A 271 -16.33 12.34 30.97
C ILE A 271 -15.31 11.34 30.38
N VAL A 272 -14.03 11.63 30.49
CA VAL A 272 -12.96 10.76 29.97
C VAL A 272 -12.99 9.37 30.60
N SER A 273 -13.26 9.30 31.91
CA SER A 273 -13.37 8.00 32.61
C SER A 273 -14.59 7.20 32.12
N GLU A 274 -15.72 7.84 31.85
CA GLU A 274 -16.93 7.21 31.30
C GLU A 274 -16.67 6.72 29.86
N LEU A 275 -16.02 7.53 29.00
CA LEU A 275 -15.67 7.17 27.63
C LEU A 275 -14.71 5.97 27.60
N LEU A 276 -13.63 6.00 28.38
CA LEU A 276 -12.68 4.87 28.48
C LEU A 276 -13.33 3.62 29.08
N GLY A 277 -14.27 3.80 30.02
CA GLY A 277 -15.03 2.71 30.64
C GLY A 277 -16.09 2.08 29.73
N SER A 278 -16.48 2.74 28.64
CA SER A 278 -17.46 2.22 27.66
C SER A 278 -16.94 1.01 26.87
N GLY A 279 -15.62 0.82 26.81
CA GLY A 279 -14.98 -0.20 25.97
C GLY A 279 -14.75 0.20 24.52
N ASN A 280 -15.18 1.40 24.11
CA ASN A 280 -14.98 1.88 22.73
C ASN A 280 -13.54 2.33 22.44
N PHE A 281 -12.71 2.52 23.45
CA PHE A 281 -11.32 2.98 23.35
C PHE A 281 -10.34 2.00 24.01
N PRO A 282 -10.28 0.73 23.58
CA PRO A 282 -9.62 -0.34 24.35
C PRO A 282 -8.09 -0.18 24.44
N LYS A 283 -7.48 0.62 23.56
CA LYS A 283 -6.02 0.81 23.51
C LYS A 283 -5.62 2.28 23.76
N VAL A 284 -6.54 3.13 24.22
CA VAL A 284 -6.26 4.55 24.46
C VAL A 284 -5.94 4.81 25.93
N ASN A 285 -4.87 5.56 26.15
CA ASN A 285 -4.53 6.10 27.47
C ASN A 285 -4.75 7.61 27.49
N ALA A 286 -5.17 8.16 28.62
CA ALA A 286 -5.41 9.58 28.77
C ALA A 286 -4.81 10.12 30.06
N THR A 287 -4.26 11.34 29.99
CA THR A 287 -3.78 12.10 31.15
C THR A 287 -4.46 13.47 31.15
N ILE A 288 -4.95 13.87 32.32
CA ILE A 288 -5.61 15.16 32.49
C ILE A 288 -4.82 16.01 33.47
N THR A 289 -4.31 17.12 32.97
CA THR A 289 -3.58 18.13 33.73
C THR A 289 -4.39 19.43 33.80
N GLU A 290 -3.96 20.35 34.62
CA GLU A 290 -4.55 21.69 34.74
C GLU A 290 -3.41 22.68 34.97
N ASP A 291 -3.43 23.78 34.26
CA ASP A 291 -2.49 24.88 34.37
C ASP A 291 -3.20 26.24 34.34
N GLN A 292 -2.46 27.32 34.13
CA GLN A 292 -3.03 28.67 34.07
C GLN A 292 -3.95 28.92 32.89
N ASP A 293 -3.84 28.15 31.82
CA ASP A 293 -4.62 28.28 30.58
C ASP A 293 -5.90 27.44 30.61
N GLY A 294 -5.97 26.42 31.48
CA GLY A 294 -7.13 25.57 31.66
C GLY A 294 -6.80 24.11 31.89
N VAL A 295 -7.81 23.28 31.71
CA VAL A 295 -7.68 21.82 31.78
C VAL A 295 -7.21 21.28 30.44
N VAL A 296 -6.21 20.40 30.45
CA VAL A 296 -5.67 19.75 29.24
C VAL A 296 -5.85 18.25 29.33
N LEU A 297 -6.54 17.69 28.36
CA LEU A 297 -6.60 16.25 28.06
C LEU A 297 -5.49 15.91 27.05
N ALA A 298 -4.54 15.08 27.43
CA ALA A 298 -3.57 14.47 26.54
C ALA A 298 -3.94 12.98 26.37
N ALA A 299 -4.24 12.58 25.15
CA ALA A 299 -4.60 11.23 24.77
C ALA A 299 -3.48 10.59 23.94
N LEU A 300 -3.23 9.30 24.20
CA LEU A 300 -2.29 8.45 23.45
C LEU A 300 -3.02 7.17 23.05
N GLY A 301 -3.14 6.92 21.77
CA GLY A 301 -3.80 5.74 21.21
C GLY A 301 -2.89 4.90 20.34
N PRO A 302 -3.42 3.83 19.75
CA PRO A 302 -2.72 3.06 18.73
C PRO A 302 -2.51 3.92 17.48
N GLY A 303 -1.45 3.66 16.74
CA GLY A 303 -1.34 4.06 15.35
C GLY A 303 -2.03 3.05 14.45
N GLY A 304 -1.83 3.16 13.15
CA GLY A 304 -2.36 2.25 12.15
C GLY A 304 -2.93 2.97 10.95
N HIS A 305 -3.56 2.24 10.06
CA HIS A 305 -4.30 2.82 8.95
C HIS A 305 -5.54 3.58 9.44
N ALA A 306 -5.88 4.69 8.77
CA ALA A 306 -7.04 5.49 9.12
C ALA A 306 -8.38 4.71 9.09
N SER A 307 -8.47 3.69 8.24
CA SER A 307 -9.65 2.83 8.08
C SER A 307 -9.76 1.69 9.11
N GLU A 308 -8.76 1.50 9.96
CA GLU A 308 -8.84 0.46 10.98
C GLU A 308 -9.82 0.88 12.09
N SER A 309 -10.78 0.03 12.37
CA SER A 309 -11.96 0.28 13.22
C SER A 309 -11.69 0.53 14.72
N THR A 310 -10.44 0.69 15.12
CA THR A 310 -10.09 0.92 16.53
C THR A 310 -10.05 2.42 16.81
N ARG A 311 -11.03 2.93 17.52
CA ARG A 311 -11.06 4.33 17.95
C ARG A 311 -9.82 4.70 18.72
N GLY A 312 -9.15 5.77 18.34
CA GLY A 312 -7.85 6.23 18.80
C GLY A 312 -7.90 7.45 19.72
N ALA A 313 -6.76 8.10 19.84
CA ALA A 313 -6.60 9.29 20.67
C ALA A 313 -7.42 10.48 20.16
N LEU A 314 -7.53 10.63 18.83
CA LEU A 314 -8.23 11.74 18.20
C LEU A 314 -9.75 11.64 18.44
N GLU A 315 -10.32 10.46 18.28
CA GLU A 315 -11.75 10.22 18.54
C GLU A 315 -12.09 10.35 20.04
N LEU A 316 -11.19 9.97 20.98
CA LEU A 316 -11.39 10.23 22.39
C LEU A 316 -11.47 11.73 22.70
N THR A 317 -10.58 12.53 22.11
CA THR A 317 -10.61 13.99 22.29
C THR A 317 -11.84 14.62 21.62
N THR A 318 -12.25 14.09 20.47
CA THR A 318 -13.47 14.51 19.76
C THR A 318 -14.73 14.23 20.56
N ALA A 319 -14.88 13.01 21.11
CA ALA A 319 -16.00 12.66 21.97
C ALA A 319 -16.02 13.47 23.27
N THR A 320 -14.85 13.79 23.85
CA THR A 320 -14.75 14.67 25.04
C THR A 320 -15.16 16.11 24.68
N PHE A 321 -14.76 16.60 23.51
CA PHE A 321 -15.22 17.90 23.01
C PHE A 321 -16.73 17.94 22.82
N GLU A 322 -17.30 16.92 22.18
CA GLU A 322 -18.76 16.83 21.93
C GLU A 322 -19.54 16.90 23.24
N ALA A 323 -19.12 16.14 24.26
CA ALA A 323 -19.77 16.12 25.59
C ALA A 323 -19.75 17.48 26.32
N LEU A 324 -18.86 18.39 25.93
CA LEU A 324 -18.72 19.74 26.53
C LEU A 324 -19.13 20.87 25.58
N SER A 325 -19.49 20.57 24.33
CA SER A 325 -19.66 21.57 23.27
C SER A 325 -20.86 22.51 23.47
N ASP A 326 -21.86 22.09 24.25
CA ASP A 326 -23.06 22.89 24.58
C ASP A 326 -22.79 23.93 25.68
N ASP A 327 -21.71 23.78 26.44
CA ASP A 327 -21.32 24.78 27.44
C ASP A 327 -20.58 25.95 26.81
N SER A 328 -21.32 27.06 26.64
CA SER A 328 -20.77 28.27 26.03
C SER A 328 -19.70 28.98 26.89
N SER A 329 -19.53 28.58 28.15
CA SER A 329 -18.46 29.13 29.00
C SER A 329 -17.10 28.50 28.76
N ILE A 330 -17.06 27.35 28.05
CA ILE A 330 -15.82 26.64 27.72
C ILE A 330 -15.24 27.14 26.40
N THR A 331 -13.93 27.39 26.44
CA THR A 331 -13.15 27.78 25.26
C THR A 331 -12.08 26.71 24.99
N TYR A 332 -11.95 26.30 23.73
CA TYR A 332 -11.06 25.21 23.33
C TYR A 332 -9.75 25.71 22.79
N PHE A 333 -8.65 24.99 23.06
CA PHE A 333 -7.33 25.31 22.52
C PHE A 333 -6.47 24.06 22.31
N LEU A 334 -5.55 24.12 21.36
CA LEU A 334 -4.51 23.12 21.19
C LEU A 334 -3.25 23.61 21.90
N PRO A 335 -2.76 22.91 22.94
CA PRO A 335 -1.57 23.33 23.70
C PRO A 335 -0.34 23.48 22.81
N GLY A 336 0.46 24.50 23.11
CA GLY A 336 1.70 24.82 22.36
C GLY A 336 1.51 25.59 21.06
N ASN A 337 0.27 25.81 20.59
CA ASN A 337 -0.02 26.40 19.29
C ASN A 337 -1.15 27.44 19.29
N THR A 338 -1.24 28.23 20.33
CA THR A 338 -2.36 29.16 20.60
C THR A 338 -2.46 30.37 19.66
N THR A 339 -1.50 30.52 18.73
CA THR A 339 -1.51 31.61 17.74
C THR A 339 -2.14 31.22 16.41
N PHE A 340 -2.29 29.93 16.11
CA PHE A 340 -2.84 29.45 14.85
C PHE A 340 -4.35 29.70 14.79
N LYS A 341 -4.79 30.17 13.64
CA LYS A 341 -6.20 30.45 13.33
C LYS A 341 -6.72 29.62 12.17
N GLN A 342 -5.94 28.63 11.77
CA GLN A 342 -6.27 27.68 10.72
C GLN A 342 -5.81 26.30 11.14
N TYR A 343 -6.66 25.32 10.87
CA TYR A 343 -6.34 23.89 11.01
C TYR A 343 -6.88 23.14 9.81
N ASP A 344 -6.12 22.19 9.33
CA ASP A 344 -6.56 21.26 8.31
C ASP A 344 -6.90 19.93 8.98
N ILE A 345 -8.03 19.35 8.59
CA ILE A 345 -8.47 18.03 9.03
C ILE A 345 -8.38 17.11 7.83
N THR A 346 -7.74 15.97 8.00
CA THR A 346 -7.72 14.90 7.00
C THR A 346 -8.81 13.88 7.32
N CYS A 347 -9.70 13.66 6.36
CA CYS A 347 -10.72 12.63 6.39
C CYS A 347 -10.38 11.56 5.36
N ASP A 348 -10.11 10.34 5.82
CA ASP A 348 -9.93 9.16 4.98
C ASP A 348 -11.30 8.54 4.68
N MET A 349 -11.58 8.33 3.41
CA MET A 349 -12.81 7.69 2.94
C MET A 349 -12.46 6.50 2.06
N ARG A 350 -13.09 5.38 2.34
CA ARG A 350 -12.88 4.12 1.62
C ARG A 350 -14.18 3.49 1.22
N THR A 351 -14.17 2.84 0.08
CA THR A 351 -15.30 2.05 -0.41
C THR A 351 -14.79 0.80 -1.10
N ARG A 352 -15.58 -0.26 -1.06
CA ARG A 352 -15.27 -1.49 -1.79
C ARG A 352 -15.13 -1.24 -3.29
N TYR A 353 -15.90 -0.31 -3.82
CA TYR A 353 -15.95 -0.02 -5.24
C TYR A 353 -15.58 1.43 -5.51
N THR A 354 -14.69 1.64 -6.45
CA THR A 354 -14.22 2.99 -6.85
C THR A 354 -15.36 3.95 -7.19
N THR A 355 -16.45 3.43 -7.79
CA THR A 355 -17.62 4.21 -8.19
C THR A 355 -18.35 4.88 -7.03
N ASP A 356 -18.20 4.37 -5.82
CA ASP A 356 -18.91 4.86 -4.63
C ASP A 356 -18.15 5.96 -3.90
N LEU A 357 -16.87 6.17 -4.22
CA LEU A 357 -16.00 7.17 -3.55
C LEU A 357 -16.49 8.60 -3.78
N ALA A 358 -16.76 8.99 -5.02
CA ALA A 358 -17.16 10.36 -5.31
C ALA A 358 -18.52 10.72 -4.67
N PRO A 359 -19.56 9.86 -4.71
CA PRO A 359 -20.79 10.08 -3.95
C PRO A 359 -20.58 10.20 -2.44
N LEU A 360 -19.69 9.38 -1.86
CA LEU A 360 -19.36 9.43 -0.44
C LEU A 360 -18.67 10.74 -0.07
N ALA A 361 -17.67 11.16 -0.85
CA ALA A 361 -16.96 12.43 -0.63
C ALA A 361 -17.94 13.63 -0.71
N GLU A 362 -18.82 13.66 -1.71
CA GLU A 362 -19.85 14.71 -1.83
C GLU A 362 -20.80 14.74 -0.63
N PHE A 363 -21.17 13.57 -0.10
CA PHE A 363 -22.01 13.46 1.08
C PHE A 363 -21.31 14.04 2.33
N VAL A 364 -20.04 13.69 2.57
CA VAL A 364 -19.26 14.21 3.71
C VAL A 364 -19.01 15.72 3.56
N ASP A 365 -18.63 16.18 2.37
CA ASP A 365 -18.44 17.62 2.08
C ASP A 365 -19.68 18.43 2.42
N LYS A 366 -20.84 17.92 2.05
CA LYS A 366 -22.12 18.58 2.29
C LYS A 366 -22.51 18.59 3.78
N ALA A 367 -22.16 17.52 4.50
CA ALA A 367 -22.39 17.46 5.94
C ALA A 367 -21.50 18.45 6.71
N ILE A 368 -20.22 18.57 6.35
CA ILE A 368 -19.29 19.53 6.94
C ILE A 368 -19.69 20.96 6.55
N GLY A 369 -20.07 21.18 5.29
CA GLY A 369 -20.69 22.42 4.82
C GLY A 369 -19.91 23.68 5.18
N SER A 370 -20.57 24.62 5.85
CA SER A 370 -20.03 25.94 6.18
C SER A 370 -19.01 25.94 7.35
N LEU A 371 -18.73 24.80 7.98
CA LEU A 371 -17.67 24.71 8.98
C LEU A 371 -16.31 24.90 8.32
N ALA A 372 -16.10 24.28 7.14
CA ALA A 372 -14.88 24.42 6.37
C ALA A 372 -14.84 25.74 5.58
N HIS A 373 -13.68 26.38 5.55
CA HIS A 373 -13.38 27.50 4.67
C HIS A 373 -12.99 27.04 3.26
N GLY A 374 -12.35 25.87 3.16
CA GLY A 374 -11.92 25.24 1.92
C GLY A 374 -11.96 23.72 2.05
N VAL A 375 -12.18 23.06 0.92
CA VAL A 375 -12.15 21.61 0.77
C VAL A 375 -11.27 21.30 -0.44
N SER A 376 -10.42 20.29 -0.31
CA SER A 376 -9.69 19.69 -1.42
C SER A 376 -9.63 18.18 -1.24
N HIS A 377 -9.42 17.48 -2.34
CA HIS A 377 -9.29 16.03 -2.36
C HIS A 377 -7.96 15.64 -2.96
N ASP A 378 -7.40 14.52 -2.51
CA ASP A 378 -6.24 13.93 -3.17
C ASP A 378 -6.66 13.08 -4.39
N ILE A 379 -5.67 12.44 -4.98
CA ILE A 379 -5.88 11.52 -6.09
C ILE A 379 -6.62 10.28 -5.56
N VAL A 380 -7.68 9.87 -6.26
CA VAL A 380 -8.41 8.64 -5.95
C VAL A 380 -7.48 7.44 -6.13
N TYR A 381 -7.45 6.53 -5.16
CA TYR A 381 -6.90 5.19 -5.34
C TYR A 381 -8.07 4.30 -5.78
N PRO A 382 -8.07 3.78 -7.01
CA PRO A 382 -9.08 2.80 -7.40
C PRO A 382 -9.04 1.55 -6.50
N SER A 383 -10.12 0.77 -6.46
CA SER A 383 -10.05 -0.57 -5.86
C SER A 383 -9.09 -1.44 -6.67
N LEU A 384 -8.36 -2.33 -5.99
CA LEU A 384 -7.56 -3.37 -6.63
C LEU A 384 -8.34 -4.68 -6.57
N GLU A 385 -8.56 -5.31 -7.72
CA GLU A 385 -9.39 -6.49 -7.83
C GLU A 385 -8.55 -7.79 -7.84
N ILE A 386 -9.17 -8.92 -7.55
CA ILE A 386 -8.52 -10.22 -7.69
C ILE A 386 -8.73 -10.72 -9.12
N ILE A 387 -7.64 -11.07 -9.80
CA ILE A 387 -7.69 -11.85 -11.03
C ILE A 387 -7.66 -13.34 -10.63
N PRO A 388 -8.78 -14.09 -10.71
CA PRO A 388 -8.88 -15.41 -10.09
C PRO A 388 -7.87 -16.43 -10.63
N SER A 389 -7.58 -16.41 -11.94
CA SER A 389 -6.59 -17.29 -12.55
C SER A 389 -5.19 -17.03 -12.01
N LEU A 390 -4.79 -15.76 -11.90
CA LEU A 390 -3.50 -15.33 -11.41
C LEU A 390 -3.32 -15.61 -9.91
N ALA A 391 -4.33 -15.27 -9.10
CA ALA A 391 -4.33 -15.54 -7.66
C ALA A 391 -4.23 -17.05 -7.36
N ASN A 392 -5.04 -17.88 -8.03
CA ASN A 392 -4.99 -19.33 -7.85
C ASN A 392 -3.66 -19.91 -8.30
N ALA A 393 -3.10 -19.46 -9.42
CA ALA A 393 -1.80 -19.92 -9.90
C ALA A 393 -0.69 -19.64 -8.87
N PHE A 394 -0.66 -18.43 -8.31
CA PHE A 394 0.31 -18.07 -7.29
C PHE A 394 0.13 -18.85 -5.99
N VAL A 395 -1.10 -18.93 -5.45
CA VAL A 395 -1.36 -19.62 -4.18
C VAL A 395 -1.07 -21.12 -4.31
N ASN A 396 -1.50 -21.76 -5.40
CA ASN A 396 -1.19 -23.18 -5.64
C ASN A 396 0.32 -23.44 -5.72
N LEU A 397 1.10 -22.51 -6.28
CA LEU A 397 2.55 -22.63 -6.37
C LEU A 397 3.22 -22.44 -5.01
N ILE A 398 2.91 -21.36 -4.29
CA ILE A 398 3.60 -20.99 -3.06
C ILE A 398 3.32 -21.94 -1.89
N GLU A 399 2.20 -22.68 -1.94
CA GLU A 399 1.85 -23.71 -0.97
C GLU A 399 2.51 -25.06 -1.22
N THR A 400 3.19 -25.24 -2.37
CA THR A 400 3.93 -26.49 -2.63
C THR A 400 5.06 -26.70 -1.62
N PRO A 401 5.52 -27.94 -1.40
CA PRO A 401 6.60 -28.24 -0.45
C PRO A 401 7.90 -27.48 -0.70
N GLU A 402 8.18 -27.09 -1.94
CA GLU A 402 9.38 -26.37 -2.38
C GLU A 402 9.41 -24.93 -1.88
N TYR A 403 8.25 -24.33 -1.63
CA TYR A 403 8.05 -22.97 -1.09
C TYR A 403 7.57 -22.99 0.35
N GLY A 404 6.60 -23.84 0.67
CA GLY A 404 6.16 -24.20 2.03
C GLY A 404 5.39 -23.12 2.79
N LEU A 405 4.91 -22.06 2.12
CA LEU A 405 4.04 -21.05 2.72
C LEU A 405 2.57 -21.48 2.54
N THR A 406 2.03 -22.19 3.51
CA THR A 406 0.72 -22.88 3.45
C THR A 406 -0.41 -22.12 4.16
N ASP A 407 -0.25 -20.83 4.39
CA ASP A 407 -1.22 -19.99 5.10
C ASP A 407 -1.79 -18.84 4.23
N PHE A 408 -1.67 -18.98 2.91
CA PHE A 408 -2.28 -18.03 1.99
C PHE A 408 -3.80 -18.21 1.91
N VAL A 409 -4.51 -17.08 1.85
CA VAL A 409 -5.98 -17.03 1.68
C VAL A 409 -6.30 -16.16 0.48
N ILE A 410 -7.23 -16.61 -0.39
CA ILE A 410 -7.79 -15.77 -1.46
C ILE A 410 -9.10 -15.16 -0.97
N GLY A 411 -9.19 -13.79 -0.94
CA GLY A 411 -10.29 -13.06 -0.30
C GLY A 411 -10.30 -13.23 1.21
N PRO A 412 -11.20 -12.63 1.97
CA PRO A 412 -12.12 -11.55 1.61
C PRO A 412 -11.42 -10.20 1.40
N ASP A 413 -12.23 -9.14 1.18
CA ASP A 413 -11.76 -7.76 1.05
C ASP A 413 -11.07 -7.30 2.34
N ILE A 414 -10.11 -6.39 2.20
CA ILE A 414 -9.46 -5.72 3.34
C ILE A 414 -9.65 -4.21 3.26
N ALA A 415 -9.79 -3.60 4.42
CA ALA A 415 -9.90 -2.15 4.57
C ALA A 415 -8.54 -1.45 4.39
N ALA A 416 -7.81 -1.82 3.36
CA ALA A 416 -6.56 -1.22 2.94
C ALA A 416 -6.65 -0.84 1.47
N SER A 417 -5.86 0.13 1.05
CA SER A 417 -5.79 0.60 -0.33
C SER A 417 -4.34 0.63 -0.78
N THR A 418 -4.12 0.45 -2.07
CA THR A 418 -2.80 0.59 -2.70
C THR A 418 -2.94 1.32 -4.02
N ASP A 419 -1.97 2.13 -4.35
CA ASP A 419 -1.91 2.77 -5.67
C ASP A 419 -1.45 1.81 -6.79
N ALA A 420 -1.15 0.53 -6.48
CA ALA A 420 -0.98 -0.52 -7.47
C ALA A 420 -2.23 -0.71 -8.35
N SER A 421 -3.40 -0.29 -7.86
CA SER A 421 -4.65 -0.21 -8.61
C SER A 421 -4.56 0.70 -9.85
N TRP A 422 -3.68 1.69 -9.88
CA TRP A 422 -3.40 2.50 -11.08
C TRP A 422 -2.63 1.73 -12.17
N CYS A 423 -1.92 0.68 -11.81
CA CYS A 423 -1.38 -0.27 -12.78
C CYS A 423 -2.48 -1.17 -13.33
N GLU A 424 -3.40 -1.65 -12.49
CA GLU A 424 -4.46 -2.59 -12.87
C GLU A 424 -5.58 -1.90 -13.65
N LEU A 425 -6.12 -0.78 -13.17
CA LEU A 425 -7.27 -0.05 -13.70
C LEU A 425 -8.47 -0.96 -13.99
N PRO A 426 -9.14 -1.48 -12.95
CA PRO A 426 -10.27 -2.38 -13.11
C PRO A 426 -11.51 -1.65 -13.66
N VAL A 427 -12.28 -2.35 -14.49
CA VAL A 427 -13.59 -1.94 -14.97
C VAL A 427 -14.65 -2.85 -14.35
N LEU A 428 -15.47 -2.29 -13.50
CA LEU A 428 -16.56 -3.01 -12.84
C LEU A 428 -17.90 -2.68 -13.50
N ASP A 429 -18.79 -3.66 -13.51
CA ASP A 429 -20.19 -3.42 -13.87
C ASP A 429 -20.84 -2.48 -12.84
N PRO A 430 -21.46 -1.37 -13.25
CA PRO A 430 -21.96 -0.37 -12.31
C PRO A 430 -23.21 -0.82 -11.51
N GLU A 431 -23.88 -1.91 -11.91
CA GLU A 431 -25.08 -2.42 -11.23
C GLU A 431 -24.78 -3.68 -10.40
N THR A 432 -23.98 -4.59 -10.97
CA THR A 432 -23.66 -5.89 -10.32
C THR A 432 -22.34 -5.86 -9.58
N HIS A 433 -21.48 -4.89 -9.85
CA HIS A 433 -20.10 -4.76 -9.37
C HIS A 433 -19.18 -5.95 -9.77
N GLU A 434 -19.58 -6.71 -10.78
CA GLU A 434 -18.71 -7.77 -11.32
C GLU A 434 -17.51 -7.17 -12.04
N LEU A 435 -16.33 -7.76 -11.89
CA LEU A 435 -15.14 -7.39 -12.64
C LEU A 435 -15.31 -7.78 -14.10
N LEU A 436 -15.43 -6.80 -14.97
CA LEU A 436 -15.60 -6.99 -16.42
C LEU A 436 -14.26 -7.13 -17.13
N SER A 437 -13.31 -6.28 -16.78
CA SER A 437 -11.98 -6.24 -17.38
C SER A 437 -11.00 -5.44 -16.52
N VAL A 438 -9.72 -5.58 -16.86
CA VAL A 438 -8.62 -4.76 -16.32
C VAL A 438 -7.77 -4.24 -17.48
N LYS A 439 -7.09 -3.12 -17.30
CA LYS A 439 -6.08 -2.68 -18.26
C LYS A 439 -4.84 -3.58 -18.24
N ARG A 440 -4.48 -4.09 -17.05
CA ARG A 440 -3.38 -5.05 -16.83
C ARG A 440 -3.75 -6.01 -15.71
N ALA A 441 -3.37 -7.26 -15.84
CA ALA A 441 -3.51 -8.21 -14.74
C ALA A 441 -2.38 -7.99 -13.72
N VAL A 442 -2.73 -7.67 -12.48
CA VAL A 442 -1.76 -7.42 -11.41
C VAL A 442 -1.88 -8.49 -10.33
N LEU A 443 -0.77 -9.18 -10.03
CA LEU A 443 -0.66 -9.96 -8.81
C LEU A 443 -0.16 -9.06 -7.69
N HIS A 444 -0.99 -8.82 -6.68
CA HIS A 444 -0.62 -8.15 -5.45
C HIS A 444 -0.74 -9.16 -4.31
N ALA A 445 0.38 -9.83 -3.99
CA ALA A 445 0.40 -10.87 -2.99
C ALA A 445 0.84 -10.30 -1.62
N ASN A 446 -0.08 -10.31 -0.65
CA ASN A 446 0.26 -9.97 0.72
C ASN A 446 0.94 -11.17 1.39
N TYR A 447 2.09 -10.98 2.05
CA TYR A 447 2.80 -12.07 2.72
C TYR A 447 3.22 -11.68 4.14
N ARG A 448 3.07 -12.63 5.05
CA ARG A 448 3.34 -12.44 6.47
C ARG A 448 4.84 -12.38 6.75
N ILE A 449 5.25 -11.31 7.46
CA ILE A 449 6.66 -11.05 7.79
C ILE A 449 7.01 -11.24 9.26
N CYS A 450 6.10 -11.73 10.10
CA CYS A 450 6.41 -12.04 11.47
C CYS A 450 6.13 -13.51 11.83
N GLU A 451 6.94 -14.04 12.74
CA GLU A 451 6.81 -15.42 13.19
C GLU A 451 5.44 -15.66 13.85
N LYS A 452 4.87 -16.86 13.66
CA LYS A 452 3.71 -17.29 14.41
C LYS A 452 4.12 -17.66 15.84
N VAL A 453 3.93 -16.72 16.75
CA VAL A 453 4.04 -17.03 18.19
C VAL A 453 2.63 -17.30 18.73
N PRO A 454 2.35 -18.47 19.37
CA PRO A 454 1.05 -18.76 19.91
C PRO A 454 0.57 -17.66 20.89
N GLY A 455 -0.58 -17.04 20.57
CA GLY A 455 -1.19 -15.98 21.38
C GLY A 455 -0.65 -14.57 21.19
N ALA A 456 0.32 -14.37 20.29
CA ALA A 456 0.73 -13.04 19.86
C ALA A 456 0.17 -12.72 18.45
N LEU A 457 -0.32 -11.51 18.28
CA LEU A 457 -0.66 -10.98 16.95
C LEU A 457 0.61 -10.45 16.30
N CYS A 458 0.70 -10.60 14.99
CA CYS A 458 1.67 -9.87 14.20
C CYS A 458 1.29 -8.38 14.22
N ALA A 459 2.27 -7.50 14.12
CA ALA A 459 2.03 -6.08 13.99
C ALA A 459 1.31 -5.76 12.68
N PHE A 460 0.45 -4.76 12.69
CA PHE A 460 -0.17 -4.24 11.47
C PHE A 460 0.73 -3.18 10.82
N ASN A 461 0.59 -3.04 9.51
CA ASN A 461 1.23 -1.97 8.76
C ASN A 461 0.91 -0.61 9.41
N HIS A 462 1.84 0.33 9.35
CA HIS A 462 1.82 1.66 9.96
C HIS A 462 1.95 1.68 11.49
N GLU A 463 2.01 0.52 12.15
CA GLU A 463 2.38 0.48 13.57
C GLU A 463 3.91 0.57 13.76
N PRO A 464 4.41 1.21 14.83
CA PRO A 464 5.84 1.22 15.13
C PRO A 464 6.47 -0.18 15.26
N LEU A 465 5.69 -1.16 15.71
CA LEU A 465 6.14 -2.55 15.80
C LEU A 465 6.32 -3.18 14.42
N PHE A 466 5.52 -2.80 13.42
CA PHE A 466 5.68 -3.29 12.06
C PHE A 466 7.03 -2.88 11.46
N HIS A 467 7.43 -1.62 11.69
CA HIS A 467 8.79 -1.18 11.32
C HIS A 467 9.84 -2.12 11.92
N ASN A 468 9.76 -2.43 13.23
CA ASN A 468 10.75 -3.29 13.86
C ASN A 468 10.81 -4.69 13.23
N VAL A 469 9.69 -5.26 12.79
CA VAL A 469 9.67 -6.58 12.16
C VAL A 469 10.09 -6.56 10.70
N SER A 470 9.88 -5.46 9.96
CA SER A 470 10.26 -5.34 8.54
C SER A 470 11.79 -5.33 8.30
N GLY A 471 12.59 -5.10 9.34
CA GLY A 471 14.05 -5.21 9.30
C GLY A 471 14.62 -6.57 9.75
N THR A 472 13.78 -7.55 10.11
CA THR A 472 14.25 -8.84 10.66
C THR A 472 14.71 -9.83 9.60
N ASP A 473 15.59 -10.74 9.98
CA ASP A 473 16.01 -11.85 9.11
C ASP A 473 14.82 -12.69 8.64
N PHE A 474 13.83 -12.93 9.52
CA PHE A 474 12.62 -13.68 9.17
C PHE A 474 11.83 -12.99 8.06
N ALA A 475 11.65 -11.65 8.11
CA ALA A 475 10.95 -10.90 7.08
C ALA A 475 11.66 -11.03 5.72
N TYR A 476 12.98 -10.89 5.68
CA TYR A 476 13.76 -11.10 4.47
C TYR A 476 13.71 -12.55 3.96
N ASP A 477 13.70 -13.55 4.85
CA ASP A 477 13.56 -14.95 4.44
C ASP A 477 12.19 -15.21 3.78
N GLN A 478 11.10 -14.62 4.31
CA GLN A 478 9.78 -14.68 3.68
C GLN A 478 9.80 -13.98 2.30
N THR A 479 10.38 -12.79 2.21
CA THR A 479 10.57 -12.05 0.95
C THR A 479 11.30 -12.89 -0.10
N LYS A 480 12.37 -13.58 0.28
CA LYS A 480 13.12 -14.49 -0.61
C LYS A 480 12.25 -15.62 -1.16
N ILE A 481 11.39 -16.21 -0.31
CA ILE A 481 10.50 -17.30 -0.73
C ILE A 481 9.48 -16.79 -1.73
N VAL A 482 8.81 -15.66 -1.44
CA VAL A 482 7.81 -15.05 -2.30
C VAL A 482 8.41 -14.66 -3.64
N ALA A 483 9.56 -13.99 -3.64
CA ALA A 483 10.26 -13.58 -4.87
C ALA A 483 10.60 -14.77 -5.78
N ARG A 484 10.97 -15.93 -5.21
CA ARG A 484 11.20 -17.15 -6.00
C ARG A 484 9.92 -17.67 -6.65
N ALA A 485 8.79 -17.61 -5.92
CA ALA A 485 7.50 -18.07 -6.45
C ALA A 485 7.03 -17.15 -7.59
N GLU A 486 7.14 -15.83 -7.43
CA GLU A 486 6.81 -14.88 -8.50
C GLU A 486 7.72 -15.06 -9.72
N ALA A 487 9.04 -15.20 -9.52
CA ALA A 487 9.97 -15.48 -10.62
C ALA A 487 9.64 -16.78 -11.36
N GLN A 488 9.23 -17.84 -10.65
CA GLN A 488 8.80 -19.08 -11.28
C GLN A 488 7.53 -18.87 -12.11
N LEU A 489 6.51 -18.21 -11.56
CA LEU A 489 5.26 -17.94 -12.24
C LEU A 489 5.46 -17.11 -13.51
N ILE A 490 6.36 -16.12 -13.48
CA ILE A 490 6.76 -15.32 -14.65
C ILE A 490 7.36 -16.23 -15.73
N ILE A 491 8.26 -17.12 -15.38
CA ILE A 491 8.91 -18.02 -16.35
C ILE A 491 7.91 -19.03 -16.93
N GLU A 492 7.01 -19.56 -16.11
CA GLU A 492 5.93 -20.43 -16.59
C GLU A 492 5.01 -19.71 -17.58
N ALA A 493 4.61 -18.46 -17.27
CA ALA A 493 3.80 -17.63 -18.14
C ALA A 493 4.49 -17.34 -19.48
N LEU A 494 5.77 -16.95 -19.45
CA LEU A 494 6.53 -16.64 -20.68
C LEU A 494 6.89 -17.89 -21.51
N SER A 495 6.89 -19.08 -20.91
CA SER A 495 7.19 -20.34 -21.61
C SER A 495 5.96 -21.03 -22.20
N ASN A 496 4.74 -20.62 -21.83
CA ASN A 496 3.50 -21.27 -22.20
C ASN A 496 2.42 -20.24 -22.58
N ASP A 497 2.18 -20.09 -23.88
CA ASP A 497 1.21 -19.11 -24.39
C ASP A 497 -0.21 -19.31 -23.83
N THR A 498 -0.68 -20.56 -23.73
CA THR A 498 -2.01 -20.85 -23.16
C THR A 498 -2.10 -20.42 -21.71
N PHE A 499 -1.07 -20.68 -20.92
CA PHE A 499 -1.05 -20.25 -19.52
C PHE A 499 -0.99 -18.72 -19.40
N TYR A 500 -0.21 -18.05 -20.25
CA TYR A 500 -0.19 -16.58 -20.29
C TYR A 500 -1.57 -16.01 -20.60
N GLU A 501 -2.27 -16.56 -21.63
CA GLU A 501 -3.63 -16.16 -22.01
C GLU A 501 -4.64 -16.41 -20.88
N GLU A 502 -4.49 -17.49 -20.09
CA GLU A 502 -5.32 -17.72 -18.90
C GLU A 502 -5.11 -16.66 -17.81
N LEU A 503 -3.86 -16.24 -17.57
CA LEU A 503 -3.53 -15.22 -16.57
C LEU A 503 -3.99 -13.82 -16.99
N THR A 504 -4.05 -13.55 -18.29
CA THR A 504 -4.40 -12.24 -18.86
C THR A 504 -5.81 -12.21 -19.49
N ALA A 505 -6.65 -13.19 -19.19
CA ALA A 505 -7.97 -13.34 -19.83
C ALA A 505 -8.92 -12.15 -19.63
N LEU A 506 -8.72 -11.33 -18.61
CA LEU A 506 -9.50 -10.11 -18.33
C LEU A 506 -8.85 -8.83 -18.85
N VAL A 507 -7.66 -8.90 -19.46
CA VAL A 507 -6.94 -7.73 -19.98
C VAL A 507 -7.56 -7.26 -21.30
N VAL A 508 -7.79 -5.93 -21.47
CA VAL A 508 -8.40 -5.32 -22.67
C VAL A 508 -7.56 -4.18 -23.21
#